data_9fdbfb94c67061b6d780f369e6fa6b2a
#
_entry.id   9fdbfb94c67061b6d780f369e6fa6b2a
#
_cell.length_a   1.000
_cell.length_b   1.000
_cell.length_c   1.000
_cell.angle_alpha   90.00
_cell.angle_beta   90.00
_cell.angle_gamma   90.00
#
_symmetry.space_group_name_H-M   'P 1'
#
loop_
_entity.id
_entity.type
_entity.pdbx_description
1 polymer ?
#
loop_
_entity_poly.entity_id
_entity_poly.type
_entity_poly.pdbx_seq_one_letter_code
_entity_poly.pdbx_strand_id
1 'polypeptide(L)'
;MSQQKNFGFGEDEAMLRDAAAKFFADHASADKIHQQVASDSNIHRDIACIWDRDLWQQITELGWTAACVPEAAGGIGMPLVAAVALAEEAGKAAFPSPLIATFNATFVLNACQSEAATSALGQIAEGKAATLAITNQRGSWEPSDTDVTVADGTLSGTAWFVQDAQKADFFVVAAKGDKGVGLYTVNAGDDGLTIIPDGIIDLTRDQAHITFDNVSATEVAPCGSGDQVLAAALPALLCISAADMVGGGEWLLQTTTEYATTRVQFDRPLGFFQAVKHPLVNVMIDIDQAKSLTYNAACAYAEEPEQAERCARMAKAAASDMAIFSASRAVQFHGGIGFTWECYVHLFFKRQMHNQVLFGDAKYQRAKLADLMMGAAA
;
A
#
# COMPACT_ATOMS: atom_id res chain seq x y z
N MET A 1 1.41 14.65 27.39
CA MET A 1 1.87 13.92 26.19
C MET A 1 3.31 14.37 25.93
N SER A 2 4.28 13.49 26.12
CA SER A 2 5.66 13.78 25.73
C SER A 2 5.75 13.55 24.22
N GLN A 3 5.93 14.62 23.45
CA GLN A 3 6.19 14.53 22.04
C GLN A 3 7.45 13.69 21.82
N GLN A 4 7.35 12.59 21.10
CA GLN A 4 8.49 11.75 20.78
C GLN A 4 9.49 12.57 19.97
N LYS A 5 10.73 12.60 20.40
CA LYS A 5 11.76 13.45 19.80
C LYS A 5 12.14 13.03 18.37
N ASN A 6 11.88 11.78 17.96
CA ASN A 6 12.37 11.20 16.72
C ASN A 6 11.28 10.51 15.88
N PHE A 7 9.99 10.69 16.16
CA PHE A 7 8.89 9.99 15.47
C PHE A 7 9.11 8.46 15.37
N GLY A 8 9.66 7.83 16.42
CA GLY A 8 9.98 6.40 16.43
C GLY A 8 11.14 5.98 15.53
N PHE A 9 11.83 6.92 14.88
CA PHE A 9 13.06 6.63 14.17
C PHE A 9 14.21 6.45 15.17
N GLY A 10 14.60 5.19 15.41
CA GLY A 10 15.86 4.81 16.00
C GLY A 10 16.97 4.78 14.96
N GLU A 11 18.15 4.31 15.38
CA GLU A 11 19.29 4.11 14.47
C GLU A 11 18.97 3.00 13.46
N ASP A 12 18.28 1.94 13.87
CA ASP A 12 17.95 0.78 13.03
C ASP A 12 16.96 1.16 11.91
N GLU A 13 15.91 1.93 12.22
CA GLU A 13 14.95 2.39 11.21
C GLU A 13 15.59 3.39 10.23
N ALA A 14 16.49 4.24 10.70
CA ALA A 14 17.25 5.15 9.84
C ALA A 14 18.19 4.39 8.89
N MET A 15 18.91 3.39 9.39
CA MET A 15 19.76 2.52 8.57
C MET A 15 18.94 1.73 7.54
N LEU A 16 17.78 1.22 7.93
CA LEU A 16 16.88 0.49 7.05
C LEU A 16 16.39 1.39 5.91
N ARG A 17 15.93 2.60 6.21
CA ARG A 17 15.49 3.57 5.21
C ARG A 17 16.62 3.94 4.24
N ASP A 18 17.82 4.24 4.75
CA ASP A 18 18.97 4.61 3.93
C ASP A 18 19.41 3.45 3.01
N ALA A 19 19.36 2.21 3.53
CA ALA A 19 19.59 1.01 2.73
C ALA A 19 18.53 0.83 1.63
N ALA A 20 17.25 1.08 1.95
CA ALA A 20 16.16 1.02 0.99
C ALA A 20 16.30 2.09 -0.10
N ALA A 21 16.58 3.33 0.28
CA ALA A 21 16.80 4.43 -0.67
C ALA A 21 17.92 4.08 -1.67
N LYS A 22 19.05 3.53 -1.18
CA LYS A 22 20.15 3.09 -2.03
C LYS A 22 19.75 1.94 -2.94
N PHE A 23 19.10 0.90 -2.39
CA PHE A 23 18.66 -0.26 -3.17
C PHE A 23 17.73 0.15 -4.31
N PHE A 24 16.72 0.97 -4.03
CA PHE A 24 15.79 1.41 -5.07
C PHE A 24 16.44 2.35 -6.09
N ALA A 25 17.38 3.20 -5.69
CA ALA A 25 18.15 4.01 -6.63
C ALA A 25 18.97 3.14 -7.60
N ASP A 26 19.57 2.06 -7.10
CA ASP A 26 20.42 1.16 -7.89
C ASP A 26 19.59 0.20 -8.75
N HIS A 27 18.43 -0.28 -8.30
CA HIS A 27 17.69 -1.39 -8.94
C HIS A 27 16.34 -0.97 -9.54
N ALA A 28 15.67 0.07 -9.04
CA ALA A 28 14.33 0.48 -9.41
C ALA A 28 14.23 1.98 -9.71
N SER A 29 15.22 2.54 -10.43
CA SER A 29 15.13 3.93 -10.88
C SER A 29 13.91 4.14 -11.79
N ALA A 30 13.36 5.35 -11.84
CA ALA A 30 12.19 5.67 -12.68
C ALA A 30 12.43 5.30 -14.16
N ASP A 31 13.66 5.41 -14.65
CA ASP A 31 14.05 4.97 -16.00
C ASP A 31 13.88 3.47 -16.19
N LYS A 32 14.37 2.65 -15.24
CA LYS A 32 14.23 1.19 -15.31
C LYS A 32 12.76 0.76 -15.23
N ILE A 33 11.99 1.35 -14.32
CA ILE A 33 10.55 1.07 -14.21
C ILE A 33 9.82 1.45 -15.49
N HIS A 34 10.12 2.64 -16.04
CA HIS A 34 9.54 3.07 -17.32
C HIS A 34 9.86 2.10 -18.46
N GLN A 35 11.10 1.63 -18.59
CA GLN A 35 11.49 0.67 -19.60
C GLN A 35 10.73 -0.66 -19.45
N GLN A 36 10.52 -1.14 -18.23
CA GLN A 36 9.75 -2.35 -17.97
C GLN A 36 8.29 -2.19 -18.40
N VAL A 37 7.63 -1.07 -18.01
CA VAL A 37 6.20 -0.84 -18.33
C VAL A 37 5.98 -0.40 -19.78
N ALA A 38 6.95 0.27 -20.42
CA ALA A 38 6.86 0.75 -21.80
C ALA A 38 7.20 -0.32 -22.84
N SER A 39 7.76 -1.46 -22.44
CA SER A 39 8.09 -2.56 -23.35
C SER A 39 6.87 -3.05 -24.14
N ASP A 40 5.67 -2.89 -23.60
CA ASP A 40 4.41 -3.10 -24.28
C ASP A 40 3.47 -1.92 -24.06
N SER A 41 3.46 -0.97 -24.98
CA SER A 41 2.58 0.21 -24.95
C SER A 41 1.20 -0.05 -25.55
N ASN A 42 0.89 -1.27 -26.00
CA ASN A 42 -0.42 -1.62 -26.55
C ASN A 42 -1.48 -1.57 -25.43
N ILE A 43 -2.50 -0.74 -25.59
CA ILE A 43 -3.65 -0.65 -24.65
C ILE A 43 -4.50 -1.94 -24.60
N HIS A 44 -4.38 -2.81 -25.60
CA HIS A 44 -5.05 -4.11 -25.67
C HIS A 44 -4.12 -5.27 -25.34
N ARG A 45 -2.94 -4.98 -24.77
CA ARG A 45 -2.02 -6.03 -24.33
C ARG A 45 -2.70 -6.96 -23.32
N ASP A 46 -2.25 -8.20 -23.30
CA ASP A 46 -2.56 -9.09 -22.19
C ASP A 46 -2.13 -8.44 -20.88
N ILE A 47 -2.94 -8.59 -19.84
CA ILE A 47 -2.67 -7.99 -18.53
C ILE A 47 -1.44 -8.67 -17.95
N ALA A 48 -0.28 -8.12 -18.30
CA ALA A 48 1.00 -8.66 -17.86
C ALA A 48 1.28 -8.17 -16.44
N CYS A 49 1.55 -9.09 -15.55
CA CYS A 49 2.08 -8.79 -14.24
C CYS A 49 3.56 -8.41 -14.35
N ILE A 50 3.89 -7.15 -14.04
CA ILE A 50 5.28 -6.70 -14.01
C ILE A 50 5.85 -7.08 -12.65
N TRP A 51 6.74 -8.05 -12.65
CA TRP A 51 7.39 -8.52 -11.43
C TRP A 51 8.80 -9.06 -11.74
N ASP A 52 9.77 -8.53 -11.01
CA ASP A 52 11.14 -9.04 -11.01
C ASP A 52 11.34 -9.94 -9.77
N ARG A 53 11.38 -11.25 -10.01
CA ARG A 53 11.54 -12.25 -8.94
C ARG A 53 12.95 -12.23 -8.34
N ASP A 54 13.94 -11.85 -9.10
CA ASP A 54 15.32 -11.76 -8.61
C ASP A 54 15.46 -10.58 -7.63
N LEU A 55 14.81 -9.46 -7.93
CA LEU A 55 14.73 -8.34 -6.98
C LEU A 55 13.91 -8.69 -5.73
N TRP A 56 12.86 -9.49 -5.87
CA TRP A 56 12.10 -9.97 -4.71
C TRP A 56 12.96 -10.87 -3.81
N GLN A 57 13.76 -11.75 -4.39
CA GLN A 57 14.68 -12.58 -3.63
C GLN A 57 15.72 -11.71 -2.90
N GLN A 58 16.28 -10.68 -3.54
CA GLN A 58 17.22 -9.75 -2.89
C GLN A 58 16.57 -9.01 -1.72
N ILE A 59 15.31 -8.56 -1.86
CA ILE A 59 14.53 -7.95 -0.78
C ILE A 59 14.38 -8.92 0.40
N THR A 60 14.11 -10.19 0.12
CA THR A 60 14.02 -11.25 1.13
C THR A 60 15.37 -11.46 1.83
N GLU A 61 16.46 -11.56 1.09
CA GLU A 61 17.83 -11.70 1.62
C GLU A 61 18.26 -10.51 2.49
N LEU A 62 17.75 -9.29 2.18
CA LEU A 62 17.91 -8.11 3.00
C LEU A 62 17.03 -8.12 4.27
N GLY A 63 16.17 -9.11 4.44
CA GLY A 63 15.29 -9.28 5.59
C GLY A 63 14.06 -8.37 5.59
N TRP A 64 13.71 -7.71 4.49
CA TRP A 64 12.60 -6.75 4.48
C TRP A 64 11.23 -7.44 4.61
N THR A 65 11.06 -8.64 4.05
CA THR A 65 9.84 -9.43 4.25
C THR A 65 9.66 -9.85 5.69
N ALA A 66 10.77 -10.13 6.41
CA ALA A 66 10.80 -10.51 7.80
C ALA A 66 10.78 -9.32 8.79
N ALA A 67 10.96 -8.08 8.31
CA ALA A 67 11.20 -6.90 9.14
C ALA A 67 10.14 -6.74 10.24
N CYS A 68 8.87 -6.78 9.89
CA CYS A 68 7.76 -6.59 10.82
C CYS A 68 7.08 -7.90 11.26
N VAL A 69 7.59 -9.06 10.83
CA VAL A 69 7.14 -10.37 11.33
C VAL A 69 7.68 -10.54 12.76
N PRO A 70 6.85 -10.97 13.73
CA PRO A 70 7.30 -11.21 15.10
C PRO A 70 8.45 -12.23 15.19
N GLU A 71 9.37 -12.05 16.16
CA GLU A 71 10.46 -12.99 16.41
C GLU A 71 9.97 -14.42 16.65
N ALA A 72 8.84 -14.58 17.35
CA ALA A 72 8.21 -15.87 17.60
C ALA A 72 7.79 -16.62 16.33
N ALA A 73 7.62 -15.90 15.20
CA ALA A 73 7.32 -16.45 13.88
C ALA A 73 8.55 -16.46 12.96
N GLY A 74 9.76 -16.24 13.49
CA GLY A 74 11.01 -16.26 12.73
C GLY A 74 11.35 -14.93 12.05
N GLY A 75 10.67 -13.84 12.38
CA GLY A 75 10.94 -12.50 11.87
C GLY A 75 11.91 -11.68 12.72
N ILE A 76 12.03 -10.39 12.39
CA ILE A 76 12.91 -9.44 13.08
C ILE A 76 12.15 -8.68 14.18
N GLY A 77 10.84 -8.56 14.09
CA GLY A 77 9.98 -7.91 15.10
C GLY A 77 10.09 -6.39 15.14
N MET A 78 10.51 -5.74 14.03
CA MET A 78 10.57 -4.29 13.95
C MET A 78 9.17 -3.65 14.03
N PRO A 79 9.06 -2.43 14.57
CA PRO A 79 7.78 -1.73 14.69
C PRO A 79 7.23 -1.29 13.31
N LEU A 80 5.95 -0.86 13.28
CA LEU A 80 5.27 -0.36 12.07
C LEU A 80 6.06 0.76 11.36
N VAL A 81 6.81 1.57 12.11
CA VAL A 81 7.67 2.64 11.54
C VAL A 81 8.65 2.09 10.50
N ALA A 82 9.17 0.88 10.68
CA ALA A 82 10.05 0.23 9.70
C ALA A 82 9.32 -0.09 8.38
N ALA A 83 8.10 -0.65 8.46
CA ALA A 83 7.28 -0.89 7.27
C ALA A 83 6.90 0.43 6.56
N VAL A 84 6.61 1.49 7.31
CA VAL A 84 6.32 2.83 6.79
C VAL A 84 7.54 3.39 6.04
N ALA A 85 8.75 3.26 6.61
CA ALA A 85 9.98 3.72 5.97
C ALA A 85 10.25 2.99 4.64
N LEU A 86 10.10 1.65 4.64
CA LEU A 86 10.24 0.84 3.43
C LEU A 86 9.16 1.15 2.37
N ALA A 87 7.91 1.37 2.81
CA ALA A 87 6.80 1.71 1.92
C ALA A 87 6.97 3.10 1.29
N GLU A 88 7.51 4.07 2.03
CA GLU A 88 7.82 5.41 1.51
C GLU A 88 8.88 5.34 0.39
N GLU A 89 9.98 4.63 0.61
CA GLU A 89 11.03 4.48 -0.40
C GLU A 89 10.56 3.65 -1.61
N ALA A 90 9.75 2.60 -1.39
CA ALA A 90 9.12 1.84 -2.49
C ALA A 90 8.15 2.72 -3.30
N GLY A 91 7.39 3.59 -2.64
CA GLY A 91 6.50 4.57 -3.28
C GLY A 91 7.27 5.59 -4.11
N LYS A 92 8.39 6.09 -3.59
CA LYS A 92 9.29 7.01 -4.28
C LYS A 92 9.93 6.40 -5.54
N ALA A 93 10.12 5.09 -5.54
CA ALA A 93 10.58 4.35 -6.70
C ALA A 93 9.44 3.89 -7.63
N ALA A 94 8.17 4.04 -7.25
CA ALA A 94 7.01 3.41 -7.90
C ALA A 94 7.21 1.90 -8.11
N PHE A 95 7.82 1.23 -7.15
CA PHE A 95 8.36 -0.13 -7.28
C PHE A 95 7.24 -1.18 -7.47
N PRO A 96 7.23 -1.93 -8.59
CA PRO A 96 6.23 -2.94 -8.88
C PRO A 96 6.58 -4.27 -8.20
N SER A 97 6.18 -4.43 -6.94
CA SER A 97 6.41 -5.65 -6.16
C SER A 97 5.27 -5.91 -5.18
N PRO A 98 5.14 -7.13 -4.64
CA PRO A 98 4.14 -7.45 -3.62
C PRO A 98 4.51 -6.96 -2.20
N LEU A 99 5.56 -6.15 -2.02
CA LEU A 99 6.06 -5.76 -0.70
C LEU A 99 4.99 -5.07 0.16
N ILE A 100 4.26 -4.11 -0.42
CA ILE A 100 3.19 -3.36 0.27
C ILE A 100 2.05 -4.31 0.65
N ALA A 101 1.62 -5.17 -0.26
CA ALA A 101 0.57 -6.15 -0.01
C ALA A 101 0.99 -7.16 1.08
N THR A 102 2.26 -7.59 1.07
CA THR A 102 2.83 -8.51 2.05
C THR A 102 2.90 -7.86 3.45
N PHE A 103 3.28 -6.59 3.56
CA PHE A 103 3.19 -5.88 4.83
C PHE A 103 1.76 -5.82 5.37
N ASN A 104 0.77 -5.51 4.51
CA ASN A 104 -0.62 -5.50 4.91
C ASN A 104 -1.06 -6.88 5.46
N ALA A 105 -0.70 -7.96 4.77
CA ALA A 105 -0.99 -9.32 5.23
C ALA A 105 -0.29 -9.64 6.56
N THR A 106 0.97 -9.20 6.73
CA THR A 106 1.74 -9.37 7.97
C THR A 106 1.01 -8.77 9.18
N PHE A 107 0.53 -7.52 9.07
CA PHE A 107 -0.16 -6.87 10.19
C PHE A 107 -1.53 -7.50 10.48
N VAL A 108 -2.26 -7.97 9.47
CA VAL A 108 -3.52 -8.71 9.67
C VAL A 108 -3.26 -10.05 10.34
N LEU A 109 -2.29 -10.83 9.87
CA LEU A 109 -1.95 -12.14 10.46
C LEU A 109 -1.44 -12.00 11.89
N ASN A 110 -0.64 -10.96 12.18
CA ASN A 110 -0.16 -10.68 13.53
C ASN A 110 -1.31 -10.36 14.50
N ALA A 111 -2.37 -9.72 14.02
CA ALA A 111 -3.57 -9.45 14.82
C ALA A 111 -4.43 -10.70 15.07
N CYS A 112 -4.30 -11.76 14.29
CA CYS A 112 -5.05 -13.03 14.46
C CYS A 112 -4.66 -13.80 15.71
N GLN A 113 -3.41 -13.75 16.15
CA GLN A 113 -2.89 -14.42 17.38
C GLN A 113 -3.18 -15.92 17.46
N SER A 114 -3.15 -16.64 16.33
CA SER A 114 -3.35 -18.09 16.24
C SER A 114 -2.08 -18.83 15.79
N GLU A 115 -1.97 -20.14 16.05
CA GLU A 115 -0.84 -20.94 15.56
C GLU A 115 -0.79 -20.96 14.03
N ALA A 116 -1.95 -21.03 13.37
CA ALA A 116 -2.03 -20.98 11.92
C ALA A 116 -1.55 -19.64 11.35
N ALA A 117 -1.90 -18.52 12.00
CA ALA A 117 -1.40 -17.21 11.64
C ALA A 117 0.12 -17.09 11.87
N THR A 118 0.63 -17.63 12.98
CA THR A 118 2.08 -17.69 13.25
C THR A 118 2.82 -18.48 12.18
N SER A 119 2.27 -19.60 11.74
CA SER A 119 2.83 -20.40 10.63
C SER A 119 2.84 -19.61 9.30
N ALA A 120 1.75 -18.88 9.00
CA ALA A 120 1.68 -18.03 7.80
C ALA A 120 2.68 -16.86 7.84
N LEU A 121 2.86 -16.26 9.03
CA LEU A 121 3.89 -15.21 9.25
C LEU A 121 5.30 -15.78 9.04
N GLY A 122 5.58 -17.02 9.47
CA GLY A 122 6.84 -17.69 9.20
C GLY A 122 7.13 -17.83 7.71
N GLN A 123 6.12 -18.17 6.91
CA GLN A 123 6.25 -18.24 5.46
C GLN A 123 6.59 -16.87 4.84
N ILE A 124 6.03 -15.76 5.37
CA ILE A 124 6.39 -14.40 4.94
C ILE A 124 7.85 -14.10 5.32
N ALA A 125 8.28 -14.48 6.52
CA ALA A 125 9.67 -14.28 6.94
C ALA A 125 10.65 -15.05 6.03
N GLU A 126 10.27 -16.20 5.50
CA GLU A 126 11.02 -16.99 4.53
C GLU A 126 10.94 -16.43 3.09
N GLY A 127 10.19 -15.36 2.86
CA GLY A 127 10.13 -14.66 1.57
C GLY A 127 8.91 -14.97 0.72
N LYS A 128 7.90 -15.70 1.22
CA LYS A 128 6.64 -15.84 0.49
C LYS A 128 5.88 -14.51 0.49
N ALA A 129 5.37 -14.16 -0.67
CA ALA A 129 4.51 -13.01 -0.86
C ALA A 129 3.07 -13.33 -0.46
N ALA A 130 2.42 -12.40 0.23
CA ALA A 130 1.03 -12.53 0.66
C ALA A 130 0.21 -11.27 0.37
N THR A 131 -1.10 -11.43 0.19
CA THR A 131 -2.01 -10.29 0.02
C THR A 131 -3.37 -10.54 0.65
N LEU A 132 -4.16 -9.46 0.79
CA LEU A 132 -5.49 -9.48 1.39
C LEU A 132 -6.58 -9.61 0.31
N ALA A 133 -7.47 -10.58 0.48
CA ALA A 133 -8.66 -10.81 -0.34
C ALA A 133 -9.92 -10.56 0.51
N ILE A 134 -10.25 -9.28 0.76
CA ILE A 134 -11.24 -8.86 1.75
C ILE A 134 -12.37 -7.99 1.18
N THR A 135 -12.31 -7.61 -0.10
CA THR A 135 -13.22 -6.64 -0.73
C THR A 135 -14.29 -7.36 -1.55
N ASN A 136 -15.48 -6.77 -1.62
CA ASN A 136 -16.59 -7.24 -2.45
C ASN A 136 -16.64 -6.55 -3.82
N GLN A 137 -17.57 -6.97 -4.67
CA GLN A 137 -17.77 -6.42 -6.02
C GLN A 137 -18.04 -4.90 -6.03
N ARG A 138 -18.63 -4.35 -4.97
CA ARG A 138 -18.93 -2.91 -4.86
C ARG A 138 -17.75 -2.09 -4.33
N GLY A 139 -16.62 -2.74 -4.01
CA GLY A 139 -15.45 -2.09 -3.45
C GLY A 139 -15.62 -1.63 -1.99
N SER A 140 -16.48 -2.31 -1.23
CA SER A 140 -16.62 -2.03 0.20
C SER A 140 -15.39 -2.47 0.97
N TRP A 141 -14.97 -1.64 1.90
CA TRP A 141 -13.90 -1.93 2.86
C TRP A 141 -14.42 -2.42 4.21
N GLU A 142 -15.75 -2.62 4.34
CA GLU A 142 -16.35 -3.22 5.54
C GLU A 142 -16.25 -4.76 5.41
N PRO A 143 -15.58 -5.47 6.33
CA PRO A 143 -15.35 -6.91 6.19
C PRO A 143 -16.65 -7.72 6.12
N SER A 144 -17.69 -7.25 6.82
CA SER A 144 -19.03 -7.86 6.79
C SER A 144 -19.69 -7.87 5.42
N ASP A 145 -19.18 -7.08 4.46
CA ASP A 145 -19.71 -7.01 3.10
C ASP A 145 -19.06 -8.02 2.14
N THR A 146 -18.09 -8.82 2.59
CA THR A 146 -17.41 -9.80 1.71
C THR A 146 -18.40 -10.69 0.93
N ASP A 147 -18.08 -10.97 -0.35
CA ASP A 147 -18.84 -11.88 -1.22
C ASP A 147 -18.34 -13.34 -1.12
N VAL A 148 -17.36 -13.64 -0.24
CA VAL A 148 -16.87 -14.98 0.01
C VAL A 148 -17.56 -15.58 1.21
N THR A 149 -17.95 -16.85 1.12
CA THR A 149 -18.55 -17.63 2.20
C THR A 149 -17.67 -18.80 2.60
N VAL A 150 -17.79 -19.25 3.84
CA VAL A 150 -17.13 -20.46 4.34
C VAL A 150 -18.14 -21.45 4.85
N ALA A 151 -18.00 -22.70 4.44
CA ALA A 151 -18.77 -23.85 4.96
C ALA A 151 -17.85 -25.07 5.02
N ASP A 152 -17.90 -25.82 6.12
CA ASP A 152 -17.12 -27.03 6.32
C ASP A 152 -15.61 -26.91 6.00
N GLY A 153 -15.03 -25.74 6.28
CA GLY A 153 -13.60 -25.48 6.03
C GLY A 153 -13.24 -25.18 4.58
N THR A 154 -14.25 -24.98 3.71
CA THR A 154 -14.06 -24.61 2.31
C THR A 154 -14.62 -23.23 2.00
N LEU A 155 -13.94 -22.49 1.11
CA LEU A 155 -14.34 -21.16 0.64
C LEU A 155 -15.05 -21.23 -0.70
N SER A 156 -16.11 -20.43 -0.85
CA SER A 156 -16.83 -20.26 -2.12
C SER A 156 -17.23 -18.80 -2.30
N GLY A 157 -17.14 -18.29 -3.54
CA GLY A 157 -17.46 -16.90 -3.87
C GLY A 157 -16.31 -16.18 -4.57
N THR A 158 -16.33 -14.86 -4.58
CA THR A 158 -15.32 -14.07 -5.26
C THR A 158 -14.86 -12.90 -4.38
N ALA A 159 -13.55 -12.75 -4.21
CA ALA A 159 -12.94 -11.56 -3.63
C ALA A 159 -12.48 -10.64 -4.77
N TRP A 160 -12.76 -9.34 -4.64
CA TRP A 160 -12.57 -8.37 -5.69
C TRP A 160 -11.42 -7.39 -5.35
N PHE A 161 -10.83 -6.78 -6.38
CA PHE A 161 -9.81 -5.73 -6.26
C PHE A 161 -8.60 -6.13 -5.40
N VAL A 162 -8.22 -7.40 -5.45
CA VAL A 162 -7.09 -7.95 -4.69
C VAL A 162 -5.77 -7.44 -5.26
N GLN A 163 -5.03 -6.69 -4.46
CA GLN A 163 -3.77 -6.06 -4.87
C GLN A 163 -2.65 -7.10 -4.97
N ASP A 164 -1.80 -6.99 -5.99
CA ASP A 164 -0.65 -7.85 -6.23
C ASP A 164 -0.98 -9.36 -6.23
N ALA A 165 -2.21 -9.72 -6.65
CA ALA A 165 -2.71 -11.09 -6.59
C ALA A 165 -1.92 -12.09 -7.43
N GLN A 166 -1.43 -11.67 -8.61
CA GLN A 166 -0.61 -12.51 -9.49
C GLN A 166 0.81 -12.76 -8.96
N LYS A 167 1.22 -11.99 -7.92
CA LYS A 167 2.53 -12.07 -7.29
C LYS A 167 2.51 -12.82 -5.97
N ALA A 168 1.31 -13.01 -5.39
CA ALA A 168 1.16 -13.64 -4.09
C ALA A 168 1.32 -15.15 -4.16
N ASP A 169 2.00 -15.72 -3.17
CA ASP A 169 2.08 -17.16 -2.93
C ASP A 169 0.85 -17.66 -2.18
N PHE A 170 0.24 -16.80 -1.34
CA PHE A 170 -0.99 -17.10 -0.63
C PHE A 170 -1.82 -15.84 -0.32
N PHE A 171 -3.08 -16.05 -0.01
CA PHE A 171 -4.08 -15.02 0.28
C PHE A 171 -4.58 -15.11 1.71
N VAL A 172 -4.81 -13.94 2.35
CA VAL A 172 -5.60 -13.82 3.58
C VAL A 172 -7.01 -13.38 3.19
N VAL A 173 -7.97 -14.28 3.32
CA VAL A 173 -9.33 -14.14 2.80
C VAL A 173 -10.31 -13.88 3.93
N ALA A 174 -11.14 -12.82 3.80
CA ALA A 174 -12.30 -12.62 4.66
C ALA A 174 -13.49 -13.40 4.11
N ALA A 175 -14.09 -14.30 4.90
CA ALA A 175 -15.23 -15.08 4.49
C ALA A 175 -16.33 -15.11 5.56
N LYS A 176 -17.59 -15.09 5.13
CA LYS A 176 -18.78 -15.18 5.96
C LYS A 176 -19.12 -16.64 6.30
N GLY A 177 -19.24 -16.92 7.58
CA GLY A 177 -19.86 -18.14 8.09
C GLY A 177 -21.07 -17.84 8.97
N ASP A 178 -21.59 -18.86 9.65
CA ASP A 178 -22.81 -18.75 10.46
C ASP A 178 -22.73 -17.74 11.62
N LYS A 179 -21.51 -17.47 12.12
CA LYS A 179 -21.27 -16.59 13.27
C LYS A 179 -20.73 -15.21 12.89
N GLY A 180 -20.67 -14.90 11.60
CA GLY A 180 -20.07 -13.66 11.07
C GLY A 180 -18.82 -13.92 10.25
N VAL A 181 -17.95 -12.93 10.12
CA VAL A 181 -16.73 -13.01 9.30
C VAL A 181 -15.62 -13.72 10.07
N GLY A 182 -14.94 -14.65 9.40
CA GLY A 182 -13.65 -15.23 9.80
C GLY A 182 -12.56 -14.86 8.80
N LEU A 183 -11.31 -15.13 9.16
CA LEU A 183 -10.15 -14.98 8.26
C LEU A 183 -9.50 -16.34 8.01
N TYR A 184 -9.12 -16.56 6.77
CA TYR A 184 -8.60 -17.82 6.26
C TYR A 184 -7.38 -17.60 5.39
N THR A 185 -6.44 -18.53 5.37
CA THR A 185 -5.36 -18.54 4.38
C THR A 185 -5.60 -19.62 3.34
N VAL A 186 -5.26 -19.31 2.08
CA VAL A 186 -5.34 -20.19 0.90
C VAL A 186 -4.10 -19.96 0.05
N ASN A 187 -3.47 -21.02 -0.48
CA ASN A 187 -2.33 -20.86 -1.39
C ASN A 187 -2.81 -20.51 -2.81
N ALA A 188 -2.02 -19.77 -3.55
CA ALA A 188 -2.36 -19.36 -4.91
C ALA A 188 -2.51 -20.52 -5.91
N GLY A 189 -1.91 -21.68 -5.58
CA GLY A 189 -1.98 -22.90 -6.40
C GLY A 189 -3.01 -23.94 -5.94
N ASP A 190 -3.87 -23.62 -4.97
CA ASP A 190 -4.85 -24.58 -4.45
C ASP A 190 -5.94 -24.87 -5.49
N ASP A 191 -6.41 -26.13 -5.53
CA ASP A 191 -7.46 -26.56 -6.46
C ASP A 191 -8.76 -25.79 -6.21
N GLY A 192 -9.41 -25.34 -7.29
CA GLY A 192 -10.65 -24.55 -7.23
C GLY A 192 -10.43 -23.04 -7.11
N LEU A 193 -9.17 -22.57 -6.95
CA LEU A 193 -8.85 -21.15 -6.93
C LEU A 193 -8.52 -20.66 -8.35
N THR A 194 -9.12 -19.55 -8.75
CA THR A 194 -8.84 -18.92 -10.04
C THR A 194 -8.56 -17.42 -9.84
N ILE A 195 -7.38 -16.97 -10.31
CA ILE A 195 -7.00 -15.56 -10.31
C ILE A 195 -7.32 -14.98 -11.69
N ILE A 196 -8.16 -13.96 -11.73
CA ILE A 196 -8.58 -13.28 -12.96
C ILE A 196 -8.08 -11.84 -12.90
N PRO A 197 -7.02 -11.48 -13.67
CA PRO A 197 -6.43 -10.15 -13.64
C PRO A 197 -7.41 -9.05 -14.07
N ASP A 198 -7.38 -7.92 -13.37
CA ASP A 198 -8.13 -6.72 -13.72
C ASP A 198 -7.30 -5.79 -14.61
N GLY A 199 -7.94 -5.17 -15.60
CA GLY A 199 -7.32 -4.13 -16.43
C GLY A 199 -7.29 -2.80 -15.71
N ILE A 200 -6.19 -2.46 -15.05
CA ILE A 200 -6.00 -1.18 -14.36
C ILE A 200 -5.05 -0.26 -15.12
N ILE A 201 -5.20 1.06 -14.91
CA ILE A 201 -4.35 2.05 -15.59
C ILE A 201 -2.97 2.21 -14.97
N ASP A 202 -2.80 1.84 -13.69
CA ASP A 202 -1.52 1.85 -13.01
C ASP A 202 -0.71 0.61 -13.39
N LEU A 203 0.31 0.80 -14.22
CA LEU A 203 1.16 -0.28 -14.72
C LEU A 203 2.26 -0.70 -13.73
N THR A 204 2.41 0.02 -12.62
CA THR A 204 3.35 -0.32 -11.54
C THR A 204 2.74 -1.21 -10.47
N ARG A 205 1.44 -1.53 -10.61
CA ARG A 205 0.67 -2.40 -9.74
C ARG A 205 0.03 -3.51 -10.55
N ASP A 206 -0.40 -4.57 -9.86
CA ASP A 206 -1.36 -5.50 -10.41
C ASP A 206 -2.56 -5.62 -9.47
N GLN A 207 -3.68 -5.99 -10.01
CA GLN A 207 -4.92 -6.20 -9.31
C GLN A 207 -5.67 -7.34 -9.98
N ALA A 208 -6.40 -8.13 -9.22
CA ALA A 208 -7.24 -9.20 -9.75
C ALA A 208 -8.50 -9.38 -8.90
N HIS A 209 -9.47 -10.09 -9.44
CA HIS A 209 -10.46 -10.76 -8.61
C HIS A 209 -10.12 -12.25 -8.52
N ILE A 210 -10.46 -12.86 -7.38
CA ILE A 210 -10.13 -14.24 -7.08
C ILE A 210 -11.44 -14.99 -6.83
N THR A 211 -11.68 -16.03 -7.63
CA THR A 211 -12.83 -16.91 -7.47
C THR A 211 -12.43 -18.18 -6.73
N PHE A 212 -13.24 -18.53 -5.74
CA PHE A 212 -13.10 -19.73 -4.93
C PHE A 212 -14.28 -20.68 -5.24
N ASP A 213 -13.97 -21.89 -5.67
CA ASP A 213 -14.93 -22.96 -5.89
C ASP A 213 -14.60 -24.14 -4.95
N ASN A 214 -15.19 -24.10 -3.76
CA ASN A 214 -14.97 -25.09 -2.69
C ASN A 214 -13.50 -25.28 -2.33
N VAL A 215 -12.73 -24.18 -2.26
CA VAL A 215 -11.30 -24.20 -1.95
C VAL A 215 -11.06 -24.50 -0.48
N SER A 216 -10.26 -25.51 -0.17
CA SER A 216 -9.86 -25.80 1.21
C SER A 216 -9.07 -24.65 1.80
N ALA A 217 -9.40 -24.22 3.02
CA ALA A 217 -8.78 -23.07 3.66
C ALA A 217 -8.36 -23.37 5.10
N THR A 218 -7.29 -22.72 5.54
CA THR A 218 -6.83 -22.78 6.92
C THR A 218 -7.38 -21.58 7.68
N GLU A 219 -8.16 -21.82 8.73
CA GLU A 219 -8.68 -20.77 9.60
C GLU A 219 -7.53 -20.11 10.39
N VAL A 220 -7.38 -18.79 10.27
CA VAL A 220 -6.43 -17.99 11.05
C VAL A 220 -7.13 -17.08 12.08
N ALA A 221 -8.40 -16.73 11.83
CA ALA A 221 -9.28 -16.12 12.82
C ALA A 221 -10.69 -16.71 12.68
N PRO A 222 -11.32 -17.17 13.78
CA PRO A 222 -12.60 -17.85 13.73
C PRO A 222 -13.74 -16.94 13.26
N CYS A 223 -14.79 -17.55 12.69
CA CYS A 223 -16.01 -16.81 12.34
C CYS A 223 -16.57 -16.01 13.52
N GLY A 224 -16.83 -14.72 13.28
CA GLY A 224 -17.29 -13.75 14.27
C GLY A 224 -16.18 -12.93 14.91
N SER A 225 -14.88 -13.21 14.64
CA SER A 225 -13.75 -12.41 15.10
C SER A 225 -13.06 -11.62 13.98
N GLY A 226 -13.33 -11.92 12.70
CA GLY A 226 -12.65 -11.32 11.55
C GLY A 226 -12.75 -9.80 11.50
N ASP A 227 -13.92 -9.23 11.82
CA ASP A 227 -14.14 -7.79 11.88
C ASP A 227 -13.22 -7.11 12.93
N GLN A 228 -13.07 -7.73 14.11
CA GLN A 228 -12.22 -7.21 15.18
C GLN A 228 -10.74 -7.29 14.82
N VAL A 229 -10.31 -8.39 14.20
CA VAL A 229 -8.92 -8.58 13.73
C VAL A 229 -8.57 -7.54 12.66
N LEU A 230 -9.43 -7.37 11.66
CA LEU A 230 -9.21 -6.38 10.60
C LEU A 230 -9.25 -4.94 11.15
N ALA A 231 -10.12 -4.65 12.10
CA ALA A 231 -10.16 -3.35 12.77
C ALA A 231 -8.86 -3.06 13.56
N ALA A 232 -8.30 -4.07 14.24
CA ALA A 232 -7.03 -3.94 14.97
C ALA A 232 -5.83 -3.71 14.03
N ALA A 233 -5.83 -4.32 12.85
CA ALA A 233 -4.78 -4.15 11.84
C ALA A 233 -4.94 -2.87 11.00
N LEU A 234 -6.16 -2.36 10.85
CA LEU A 234 -6.49 -1.24 9.96
C LEU A 234 -5.56 -0.02 10.09
N PRO A 235 -5.19 0.44 11.30
CA PRO A 235 -4.28 1.57 11.41
C PRO A 235 -2.94 1.35 10.71
N ALA A 236 -2.39 0.13 10.77
CA ALA A 236 -1.15 -0.22 10.08
C ALA A 236 -1.32 -0.17 8.55
N LEU A 237 -2.42 -0.73 8.02
CA LEU A 237 -2.73 -0.73 6.59
C LEU A 237 -2.84 0.71 6.05
N LEU A 238 -3.51 1.59 6.80
CA LEU A 238 -3.65 3.00 6.43
C LEU A 238 -2.31 3.74 6.44
N CYS A 239 -1.45 3.49 7.43
CA CYS A 239 -0.10 4.09 7.50
C CYS A 239 0.78 3.63 6.34
N ILE A 240 0.80 2.35 6.01
CA ILE A 240 1.57 1.77 4.90
C ILE A 240 1.12 2.37 3.56
N SER A 241 -0.21 2.45 3.34
CA SER A 241 -0.78 3.07 2.15
C SER A 241 -0.45 4.56 2.05
N ALA A 242 -0.48 5.30 3.18
CA ALA A 242 -0.13 6.71 3.23
C ALA A 242 1.36 6.94 2.91
N ALA A 243 2.25 6.08 3.41
CA ALA A 243 3.69 6.15 3.18
C ALA A 243 4.04 5.99 1.69
N ASP A 244 3.43 5.02 0.99
CA ASP A 244 3.61 4.84 -0.46
C ASP A 244 3.18 6.10 -1.24
N MET A 245 2.07 6.73 -0.85
CA MET A 245 1.64 8.00 -1.45
C MET A 245 2.60 9.15 -1.15
N VAL A 246 3.13 9.25 0.07
CA VAL A 246 4.12 10.28 0.45
C VAL A 246 5.37 10.13 -0.41
N GLY A 247 5.93 8.93 -0.54
CA GLY A 247 7.09 8.68 -1.39
C GLY A 247 6.87 9.06 -2.85
N GLY A 248 5.74 8.66 -3.43
CA GLY A 248 5.38 9.06 -4.79
C GLY A 248 5.19 10.57 -4.95
N GLY A 249 4.64 11.25 -3.93
CA GLY A 249 4.51 12.71 -3.87
C GLY A 249 5.86 13.42 -3.85
N GLU A 250 6.81 12.92 -3.05
CA GLU A 250 8.19 13.46 -2.99
C GLU A 250 8.88 13.39 -4.35
N TRP A 251 8.78 12.25 -5.02
CA TRP A 251 9.34 12.09 -6.35
C TRP A 251 8.72 13.05 -7.37
N LEU A 252 7.39 13.20 -7.36
CA LEU A 252 6.65 14.11 -8.24
C LEU A 252 7.07 15.57 -7.99
N LEU A 253 7.21 15.98 -6.73
CA LEU A 253 7.65 17.33 -6.38
C LEU A 253 9.08 17.60 -6.86
N GLN A 254 10.00 16.69 -6.57
CA GLN A 254 11.40 16.81 -6.98
C GLN A 254 11.52 16.95 -8.51
N THR A 255 10.96 15.97 -9.25
CA THR A 255 11.03 15.93 -10.71
C THR A 255 10.39 17.17 -11.35
N THR A 256 9.25 17.63 -10.81
CA THR A 256 8.56 18.81 -11.34
C THR A 256 9.34 20.09 -11.03
N THR A 257 9.98 20.17 -9.87
CA THR A 257 10.84 21.33 -9.51
C THR A 257 12.06 21.41 -10.42
N GLU A 258 12.73 20.27 -10.68
CA GLU A 258 13.85 20.19 -11.62
C GLU A 258 13.43 20.62 -13.03
N TYR A 259 12.29 20.14 -13.52
CA TYR A 259 11.74 20.56 -14.81
C TYR A 259 11.42 22.06 -14.82
N ALA A 260 10.80 22.60 -13.78
CA ALA A 260 10.44 24.01 -13.67
C ALA A 260 11.67 24.94 -13.61
N THR A 261 12.82 24.46 -13.13
CA THR A 261 14.08 25.25 -13.12
C THR A 261 14.81 25.23 -14.46
N THR A 262 14.62 24.20 -15.27
CA THR A 262 15.34 24.00 -16.55
C THR A 262 14.53 24.42 -17.76
N ARG A 263 13.21 24.20 -17.76
CA ARG A 263 12.32 24.54 -18.89
C ARG A 263 12.10 26.03 -19.01
N VAL A 264 12.49 26.60 -20.15
CA VAL A 264 12.33 28.04 -20.46
C VAL A 264 11.09 28.27 -21.32
N GLN A 265 10.24 29.20 -20.91
CA GLN A 265 9.16 29.81 -21.70
C GLN A 265 9.06 31.30 -21.38
N PHE A 266 8.73 32.11 -22.39
CA PHE A 266 8.69 33.59 -22.26
C PHE A 266 10.02 34.18 -21.72
N ASP A 267 11.13 33.63 -22.21
CA ASP A 267 12.51 34.00 -21.84
C ASP A 267 12.86 33.85 -20.35
N ARG A 268 12.11 32.98 -19.62
CA ARG A 268 12.32 32.69 -18.20
C ARG A 268 12.10 31.21 -17.92
N PRO A 269 12.79 30.63 -16.93
CA PRO A 269 12.43 29.31 -16.39
C PRO A 269 10.98 29.30 -15.90
N LEU A 270 10.26 28.19 -16.06
CA LEU A 270 8.87 28.06 -15.59
C LEU A 270 8.72 28.40 -14.10
N GLY A 271 9.67 28.01 -13.26
CA GLY A 271 9.70 28.31 -11.82
C GLY A 271 9.83 29.79 -11.47
N PHE A 272 10.13 30.68 -12.43
CA PHE A 272 10.07 32.12 -12.24
C PHE A 272 8.64 32.61 -11.98
N PHE A 273 7.65 31.96 -12.60
CA PHE A 273 6.26 32.43 -12.56
C PHE A 273 5.58 31.98 -11.24
N GLN A 274 4.90 32.93 -10.58
CA GLN A 274 4.19 32.66 -9.32
C GLN A 274 3.09 31.58 -9.48
N ALA A 275 2.45 31.54 -10.65
CA ALA A 275 1.45 30.52 -10.97
C ALA A 275 2.00 29.09 -10.99
N VAL A 276 3.32 28.91 -11.08
CA VAL A 276 4.01 27.61 -11.01
C VAL A 276 4.60 27.40 -9.62
N LYS A 277 5.40 28.33 -9.12
CA LYS A 277 6.14 28.13 -7.87
C LYS A 277 5.25 28.07 -6.62
N HIS A 278 4.16 28.86 -6.54
CA HIS A 278 3.29 28.81 -5.36
C HIS A 278 2.56 27.47 -5.21
N PRO A 279 1.95 26.89 -6.28
CA PRO A 279 1.42 25.53 -6.16
C PRO A 279 2.47 24.46 -5.81
N LEU A 280 3.74 24.59 -6.27
CA LEU A 280 4.81 23.66 -5.88
C LEU A 280 5.14 23.78 -4.38
N VAL A 281 5.13 25.01 -3.83
CA VAL A 281 5.28 25.20 -2.38
C VAL A 281 4.10 24.59 -1.62
N ASN A 282 2.87 24.71 -2.12
CA ASN A 282 1.71 24.06 -1.49
C ASN A 282 1.83 22.52 -1.54
N VAL A 283 2.29 21.94 -2.66
CA VAL A 283 2.58 20.49 -2.75
C VAL A 283 3.61 20.09 -1.70
N MET A 284 4.69 20.86 -1.51
CA MET A 284 5.69 20.59 -0.48
C MET A 284 5.07 20.59 0.93
N ILE A 285 4.23 21.57 1.24
CA ILE A 285 3.55 21.69 2.54
C ILE A 285 2.64 20.48 2.76
N ASP A 286 1.86 20.07 1.75
CA ASP A 286 0.94 18.93 1.85
C ASP A 286 1.71 17.61 2.03
N ILE A 287 2.87 17.45 1.38
CA ILE A 287 3.76 16.29 1.56
C ILE A 287 4.29 16.25 3.00
N ASP A 288 4.84 17.36 3.50
CA ASP A 288 5.39 17.45 4.85
C ASP A 288 4.30 17.16 5.91
N GLN A 289 3.09 17.65 5.69
CA GLN A 289 1.95 17.38 6.56
C GLN A 289 1.56 15.89 6.52
N ALA A 290 1.39 15.32 5.33
CA ALA A 290 1.02 13.90 5.17
C ALA A 290 2.09 12.98 5.79
N LYS A 291 3.37 13.26 5.55
CA LYS A 291 4.51 12.53 6.11
C LYS A 291 4.51 12.59 7.63
N SER A 292 4.40 13.78 8.21
CA SER A 292 4.38 13.96 9.67
C SER A 292 3.21 13.20 10.31
N LEU A 293 2.02 13.25 9.71
CA LEU A 293 0.85 12.52 10.20
C LEU A 293 1.05 11.00 10.09
N THR A 294 1.66 10.52 9.00
CA THR A 294 1.93 9.09 8.77
C THR A 294 2.89 8.53 9.81
N TYR A 295 4.01 9.21 10.07
CA TYR A 295 4.95 8.76 11.10
C TYR A 295 4.38 8.87 12.51
N ASN A 296 3.61 9.93 12.81
CA ASN A 296 2.91 10.04 14.08
C ASN A 296 1.91 8.88 14.28
N ALA A 297 1.18 8.49 13.24
CA ALA A 297 0.24 7.38 13.31
C ALA A 297 0.95 6.03 13.48
N ALA A 298 2.10 5.84 12.82
CA ALA A 298 2.90 4.63 12.98
C ALA A 298 3.45 4.48 14.40
N CYS A 299 3.87 5.57 15.04
CA CYS A 299 4.27 5.57 16.45
C CYS A 299 3.07 5.29 17.37
N ALA A 300 1.94 5.94 17.12
CA ALA A 300 0.74 5.76 17.93
C ALA A 300 0.21 4.30 17.88
N TYR A 301 0.44 3.58 16.80
CA TYR A 301 0.05 2.17 16.67
C TYR A 301 0.63 1.30 17.80
N ALA A 302 1.87 1.53 18.19
CA ALA A 302 2.55 0.77 19.24
C ALA A 302 2.38 1.39 20.63
N GLU A 303 2.40 2.73 20.73
CA GLU A 303 2.53 3.44 22.00
C GLU A 303 1.22 3.99 22.55
N GLU A 304 0.26 4.32 21.66
CA GLU A 304 -1.05 4.89 22.01
C GLU A 304 -2.17 4.15 21.23
N PRO A 305 -2.38 2.83 21.48
CA PRO A 305 -3.31 2.03 20.67
C PRO A 305 -4.73 2.60 20.58
N GLU A 306 -5.19 3.27 21.64
CA GLU A 306 -6.51 3.92 21.69
C GLU A 306 -6.63 5.13 20.75
N GLN A 307 -5.52 5.66 20.25
CA GLN A 307 -5.48 6.76 19.30
C GLN A 307 -5.07 6.32 17.88
N ALA A 308 -4.59 5.09 17.75
CA ALA A 308 -3.99 4.58 16.51
C ALA A 308 -4.93 4.74 15.31
N GLU A 309 -6.19 4.33 15.41
CA GLU A 309 -7.16 4.44 14.32
C GLU A 309 -7.41 5.90 13.93
N ARG A 310 -7.59 6.79 14.91
CA ARG A 310 -7.79 8.22 14.66
C ARG A 310 -6.60 8.82 13.92
N CYS A 311 -5.39 8.57 14.40
CA CYS A 311 -4.16 9.08 13.79
C CYS A 311 -3.97 8.54 12.37
N ALA A 312 -4.20 7.25 12.15
CA ALA A 312 -4.05 6.60 10.86
C ALA A 312 -5.08 7.11 9.82
N ARG A 313 -6.34 7.34 10.23
CA ARG A 313 -7.34 7.94 9.35
C ARG A 313 -7.01 9.38 8.98
N MET A 314 -6.45 10.16 9.89
CA MET A 314 -5.95 11.51 9.62
C MET A 314 -4.80 11.46 8.59
N ALA A 315 -3.83 10.57 8.78
CA ALA A 315 -2.71 10.37 7.88
C ALA A 315 -3.16 9.96 6.48
N LYS A 316 -4.02 8.95 6.37
CA LYS A 316 -4.54 8.46 5.08
C LYS A 316 -5.35 9.54 4.36
N ALA A 317 -6.19 10.31 5.07
CA ALA A 317 -6.96 11.39 4.45
C ALA A 317 -6.04 12.49 3.89
N ALA A 318 -5.04 12.93 4.66
CA ALA A 318 -4.07 13.91 4.22
C ALA A 318 -3.23 13.41 3.04
N ALA A 319 -2.73 12.17 3.10
CA ALA A 319 -1.95 11.56 2.03
C ALA A 319 -2.78 11.38 0.75
N SER A 320 -4.06 11.05 0.83
CA SER A 320 -4.94 10.93 -0.34
C SER A 320 -5.17 12.28 -1.05
N ASP A 321 -5.41 13.36 -0.30
CA ASP A 321 -5.55 14.70 -0.89
C ASP A 321 -4.22 15.18 -1.50
N MET A 322 -3.12 14.99 -0.79
CA MET A 322 -1.77 15.30 -1.25
C MET A 322 -1.43 14.53 -2.54
N ALA A 323 -1.77 13.25 -2.62
CA ALA A 323 -1.53 12.40 -3.78
C ALA A 323 -2.23 12.94 -5.04
N ILE A 324 -3.50 13.30 -4.93
CA ILE A 324 -4.29 13.90 -6.02
C ILE A 324 -3.70 15.24 -6.44
N PHE A 325 -3.39 16.11 -5.47
CA PHE A 325 -2.90 17.46 -5.76
C PHE A 325 -1.51 17.43 -6.38
N SER A 326 -0.54 16.70 -5.78
CA SER A 326 0.82 16.60 -6.29
C SER A 326 0.87 16.02 -7.71
N ALA A 327 0.15 14.92 -7.95
CA ALA A 327 0.09 14.26 -9.25
C ALA A 327 -0.54 15.14 -10.33
N SER A 328 -1.65 15.82 -10.00
CA SER A 328 -2.31 16.76 -10.90
C SER A 328 -1.41 17.96 -11.27
N ARG A 329 -0.70 18.53 -10.29
CA ARG A 329 0.22 19.66 -10.53
C ARG A 329 1.43 19.24 -11.35
N ALA A 330 1.98 18.05 -11.09
CA ALA A 330 3.11 17.54 -11.85
C ALA A 330 2.78 17.40 -13.34
N VAL A 331 1.68 16.73 -13.70
CA VAL A 331 1.24 16.60 -15.09
C VAL A 331 0.98 17.99 -15.71
N GLN A 332 0.27 18.88 -15.00
CA GLN A 332 -0.04 20.22 -15.49
C GLN A 332 1.22 21.04 -15.82
N PHE A 333 2.24 21.00 -14.96
CA PHE A 333 3.45 21.81 -15.13
C PHE A 333 4.42 21.23 -16.16
N HIS A 334 4.40 19.92 -16.40
CA HIS A 334 5.11 19.34 -17.53
C HIS A 334 4.39 19.59 -18.87
N GLY A 335 3.10 19.93 -18.84
CA GLY A 335 2.30 20.17 -20.05
C GLY A 335 2.16 18.89 -20.90
N GLY A 336 2.18 19.03 -22.22
CA GLY A 336 1.95 17.91 -23.14
C GLY A 336 2.87 16.73 -22.96
N ILE A 337 4.13 16.93 -22.54
CA ILE A 337 5.07 15.83 -22.28
C ILE A 337 4.68 15.00 -21.05
N GLY A 338 4.03 15.61 -20.04
CA GLY A 338 3.74 14.99 -18.76
C GLY A 338 2.80 13.77 -18.81
N PHE A 339 2.09 13.55 -19.93
CA PHE A 339 1.24 12.38 -20.13
C PHE A 339 1.70 11.48 -21.30
N THR A 340 2.87 11.75 -21.85
CA THR A 340 3.48 10.92 -22.91
C THR A 340 4.46 9.91 -22.34
N TRP A 341 4.80 8.89 -23.14
CA TRP A 341 5.82 7.90 -22.80
C TRP A 341 7.26 8.45 -22.80
N GLU A 342 7.45 9.73 -23.15
CA GLU A 342 8.74 10.41 -23.06
C GLU A 342 9.04 10.98 -21.66
N CYS A 343 8.07 10.87 -20.75
CA CYS A 343 8.17 11.41 -19.39
C CYS A 343 7.62 10.40 -18.37
N TYR A 344 8.23 10.31 -17.19
CA TYR A 344 7.85 9.33 -16.17
C TYR A 344 6.70 9.79 -15.26
N VAL A 345 6.36 11.08 -15.29
CA VAL A 345 5.34 11.71 -14.42
C VAL A 345 3.99 10.98 -14.49
N HIS A 346 3.57 10.52 -15.69
CA HIS A 346 2.30 9.82 -15.82
C HIS A 346 2.23 8.47 -15.10
N LEU A 347 3.38 7.79 -14.86
CA LEU A 347 3.42 6.54 -14.09
C LEU A 347 3.07 6.83 -12.62
N PHE A 348 3.74 7.83 -12.04
CA PHE A 348 3.46 8.24 -10.66
C PHE A 348 2.06 8.85 -10.52
N PHE A 349 1.58 9.60 -11.51
CA PHE A 349 0.19 10.08 -11.53
C PHE A 349 -0.80 8.92 -11.41
N LYS A 350 -0.67 7.88 -12.24
CA LYS A 350 -1.55 6.70 -12.23
C LYS A 350 -1.47 5.96 -10.90
N ARG A 351 -0.26 5.78 -10.33
CA ARG A 351 -0.05 5.16 -9.03
C ARG A 351 -0.71 5.95 -7.91
N GLN A 352 -0.58 7.27 -7.89
CA GLN A 352 -1.25 8.11 -6.90
C GLN A 352 -2.78 8.03 -6.99
N MET A 353 -3.33 8.02 -8.22
CA MET A 353 -4.77 7.86 -8.43
C MET A 353 -5.27 6.49 -7.98
N HIS A 354 -4.48 5.43 -8.13
CA HIS A 354 -4.79 4.10 -7.64
C HIS A 354 -4.72 4.04 -6.11
N ASN A 355 -3.60 4.48 -5.51
CA ASN A 355 -3.36 4.38 -4.08
C ASN A 355 -4.34 5.19 -3.22
N GLN A 356 -4.80 6.34 -3.71
CA GLN A 356 -5.68 7.21 -2.92
C GLN A 356 -7.05 6.56 -2.61
N VAL A 357 -7.53 5.60 -3.43
CA VAL A 357 -8.80 4.89 -3.19
C VAL A 357 -8.66 3.63 -2.34
N LEU A 358 -7.45 3.07 -2.22
CA LEU A 358 -7.21 1.88 -1.41
C LEU A 358 -7.55 2.15 0.06
N PHE A 359 -8.30 1.23 0.67
CA PHE A 359 -8.83 1.37 2.05
C PHE A 359 -9.71 2.61 2.26
N GLY A 360 -10.24 3.19 1.18
CA GLY A 360 -11.08 4.39 1.20
C GLY A 360 -10.31 5.69 0.99
N ASP A 361 -10.92 6.59 0.23
CA ASP A 361 -10.39 7.91 -0.11
C ASP A 361 -10.43 8.89 1.07
N ALA A 362 -9.94 10.13 0.85
CA ALA A 362 -9.92 11.17 1.87
C ALA A 362 -11.32 11.47 2.44
N LYS A 363 -12.37 11.43 1.60
CA LYS A 363 -13.74 11.68 2.04
C LYS A 363 -14.25 10.56 2.95
N TYR A 364 -14.03 9.31 2.54
CA TYR A 364 -14.37 8.14 3.35
C TYR A 364 -13.66 8.17 4.71
N GLN A 365 -12.34 8.43 4.72
CA GLN A 365 -11.58 8.47 5.96
C GLN A 365 -12.05 9.58 6.90
N ARG A 366 -12.40 10.76 6.38
CA ARG A 366 -12.95 11.86 7.19
C ARG A 366 -14.34 11.54 7.74
N ALA A 367 -15.19 10.83 6.99
CA ALA A 367 -16.48 10.38 7.49
C ALA A 367 -16.32 9.41 8.67
N LYS A 368 -15.47 8.38 8.52
CA LYS A 368 -15.15 7.44 9.61
C LYS A 368 -14.50 8.13 10.80
N LEU A 369 -13.63 9.11 10.56
CA LEU A 369 -13.04 9.92 11.65
C LEU A 369 -14.09 10.75 12.38
N ALA A 370 -15.06 11.33 11.69
CA ALA A 370 -16.15 12.05 12.32
C ALA A 370 -17.01 11.14 13.21
N ASP A 371 -17.32 9.92 12.73
CA ASP A 371 -18.04 8.91 13.52
C ASP A 371 -17.29 8.55 14.82
N LEU A 372 -15.96 8.39 14.73
CA LEU A 372 -15.11 8.12 15.91
C LEU A 372 -15.08 9.28 16.92
N MET A 373 -15.12 10.52 16.45
CA MET A 373 -14.98 11.71 17.31
C MET A 373 -16.30 12.20 17.88
N MET A 374 -17.39 12.02 17.16
CA MET A 374 -18.71 12.59 17.48
C MET A 374 -19.74 11.53 17.88
N GLY A 375 -19.42 10.26 17.72
CA GLY A 375 -20.35 9.16 17.73
C GLY A 375 -21.02 8.99 16.37
N ALA A 376 -21.33 7.74 15.99
CA ALA A 376 -22.03 7.47 14.74
C ALA A 376 -23.37 8.21 14.72
N ALA A 377 -23.69 8.85 13.60
CA ALA A 377 -25.02 9.44 13.41
C ALA A 377 -26.08 8.32 13.45
N ALA A 378 -27.09 8.49 14.32
CA ALA A 378 -28.16 7.52 14.51
C ALA A 378 -29.05 7.39 13.26
#